data_f32e030c8665494ae6791bddc67d16b4
#
_entry.id   f32e030c8665494ae6791bddc67d16b4
#
_cell.length_a   1.000
_cell.length_b   1.000
_cell.length_c   1.000
_cell.angle_alpha   90.00
_cell.angle_beta   90.00
_cell.angle_gamma   90.00
#
_symmetry.space_group_name_H-M   'P 1'
#
loop_
_entity.id
_entity.type
_entity.pdbx_description
1 polymer ?
#
loop_
_entity_poly.entity_id
_entity_poly.type
_entity_poly.pdbx_seq_one_letter_code
_entity_poly.pdbx_strand_id
1 'polypeptide(L)'
;MGENRSSGRDQFQVKIYTQGENPVEIPNEIIDNDDGQYIVKYQMNEEQKVKCDIQFLDDKGKWVPVRGSPYSASFNSKTPASANNLTGTAMTKHIPASMERLSTFMKETLQGAQIKDKDLTDTKVLISIKDNVELVTAENDRIMLQLDQVDESLKLLQKQSLAKDSQIKQMKKLFDEWTSLKKVAKDMKKEISPLVVTETQKNTSAIGKLEDDLKTYSSDLKKRVFYQYTCGASQAHSKLDDVFGEINQFEEKISNYGYNAKKFGNPDLINTPVKQVENIKLENKNMKMLWEHIELCQNAFQ
;
A
#
# COMPACT_ATOMS: atom_id res chain seq x y z
N MET A 1 10.28 -8.22 -12.24
CA MET A 1 8.98 -8.57 -11.63
C MET A 1 8.06 -7.39 -11.91
N GLY A 2 6.86 -7.64 -12.49
CA GLY A 2 5.92 -6.56 -12.74
C GLY A 2 5.30 -6.10 -11.42
N GLU A 3 5.27 -4.80 -11.20
CA GLU A 3 4.54 -4.22 -10.08
C GLU A 3 3.04 -4.36 -10.31
N ASN A 4 2.28 -4.62 -9.25
CA ASN A 4 0.82 -4.59 -9.32
C ASN A 4 0.37 -3.14 -9.55
N ARG A 5 -0.46 -2.92 -10.56
CA ARG A 5 -1.06 -1.60 -10.79
C ARG A 5 -2.05 -1.29 -9.66
N SER A 6 -2.06 -0.05 -9.21
CA SER A 6 -2.92 0.44 -8.13
C SER A 6 -3.97 1.45 -8.60
N SER A 7 -4.12 1.61 -9.93
CA SER A 7 -5.09 2.53 -10.55
C SER A 7 -5.73 1.85 -11.75
N GLY A 8 -7.02 2.09 -11.98
CA GLY A 8 -7.76 1.67 -13.17
C GLY A 8 -7.42 2.47 -14.42
N ARG A 9 -8.32 2.44 -15.42
CA ARG A 9 -8.27 3.13 -16.73
C ARG A 9 -7.37 2.48 -17.79
N ASP A 10 -6.89 1.26 -17.55
CA ASP A 10 -6.28 0.47 -18.62
C ASP A 10 -7.38 -0.08 -19.54
N GLN A 11 -7.13 -0.11 -20.85
CA GLN A 11 -8.08 -0.71 -21.78
C GLN A 11 -7.80 -2.20 -21.91
N PHE A 12 -8.81 -3.02 -21.57
CA PHE A 12 -8.77 -4.46 -21.72
C PHE A 12 -9.77 -4.92 -22.78
N GLN A 13 -9.39 -5.95 -23.52
CA GLN A 13 -10.27 -6.74 -24.37
C GLN A 13 -10.30 -8.16 -23.83
N VAL A 14 -11.52 -8.68 -23.59
CA VAL A 14 -11.73 -10.04 -23.12
C VAL A 14 -12.60 -10.76 -24.15
N LYS A 15 -12.11 -11.87 -24.66
CA LYS A 15 -12.86 -12.77 -25.56
C LYS A 15 -13.02 -14.12 -24.88
N ILE A 16 -14.25 -14.50 -24.63
CA ILE A 16 -14.59 -15.80 -24.04
C ILE A 16 -15.27 -16.63 -25.12
N TYR A 17 -14.75 -17.82 -25.36
CA TYR A 17 -15.30 -18.70 -26.39
C TYR A 17 -15.33 -20.16 -25.93
N THR A 18 -16.33 -20.89 -26.42
CA THR A 18 -16.49 -22.31 -26.14
C THR A 18 -15.35 -23.12 -26.79
N GLN A 19 -14.94 -24.22 -26.15
CA GLN A 19 -13.98 -25.16 -26.72
C GLN A 19 -14.75 -26.24 -27.51
N GLY A 20 -14.51 -26.35 -28.80
CA GLY A 20 -15.15 -27.36 -29.67
C GLY A 20 -14.78 -27.13 -31.14
N GLU A 21 -15.36 -27.95 -32.03
CA GLU A 21 -15.14 -27.80 -33.49
C GLU A 21 -15.68 -26.48 -34.04
N ASN A 22 -16.71 -25.92 -33.40
CA ASN A 22 -17.29 -24.61 -33.73
C ASN A 22 -17.30 -23.73 -32.49
N PRO A 23 -16.23 -22.96 -32.20
CA PRO A 23 -16.19 -22.06 -31.06
C PRO A 23 -17.23 -20.94 -31.16
N VAL A 24 -18.04 -20.77 -30.12
CA VAL A 24 -19.03 -19.68 -30.05
C VAL A 24 -18.50 -18.66 -29.05
N GLU A 25 -18.48 -17.38 -29.42
CA GLU A 25 -18.11 -16.27 -28.55
C GLU A 25 -19.22 -16.00 -27.54
N ILE A 26 -18.85 -15.86 -26.27
CA ILE A 26 -19.76 -15.63 -25.17
C ILE A 26 -19.72 -14.14 -24.82
N PRO A 27 -20.87 -13.43 -24.86
CA PRO A 27 -20.93 -12.04 -24.47
C PRO A 27 -20.45 -11.85 -23.03
N ASN A 28 -19.65 -10.82 -22.85
CA ASN A 28 -19.12 -10.47 -21.51
C ASN A 28 -19.11 -8.96 -21.32
N GLU A 29 -19.07 -8.53 -20.05
CA GLU A 29 -18.97 -7.15 -19.61
C GLU A 29 -17.72 -7.00 -18.75
N ILE A 30 -16.93 -5.97 -19.01
CA ILE A 30 -15.73 -5.65 -18.21
C ILE A 30 -16.07 -4.45 -17.34
N ILE A 31 -15.87 -4.59 -16.03
CA ILE A 31 -16.05 -3.53 -15.04
C ILE A 31 -14.68 -3.17 -14.46
N ASP A 32 -14.30 -1.91 -14.62
CA ASP A 32 -13.12 -1.33 -13.98
C ASP A 32 -13.51 -0.81 -12.59
N ASN A 33 -12.79 -1.24 -11.54
CA ASN A 33 -13.02 -0.79 -10.18
C ASN A 33 -12.17 0.43 -9.79
N ASP A 34 -11.43 1.03 -10.73
CA ASP A 34 -10.51 2.17 -10.51
C ASP A 34 -9.38 1.91 -9.47
N ASP A 35 -9.20 0.66 -9.04
CA ASP A 35 -8.20 0.24 -8.06
C ASP A 35 -7.13 -0.71 -8.65
N GLY A 36 -7.09 -0.84 -9.99
CA GLY A 36 -6.24 -1.78 -10.71
C GLY A 36 -6.82 -3.18 -10.81
N GLN A 37 -8.07 -3.40 -10.34
CA GLN A 37 -8.81 -4.65 -10.50
C GLN A 37 -9.92 -4.49 -11.53
N TYR A 38 -10.07 -5.50 -12.37
CA TYR A 38 -11.09 -5.56 -13.41
C TYR A 38 -11.94 -6.81 -13.22
N ILE A 39 -13.26 -6.65 -13.25
CA ILE A 39 -14.21 -7.75 -13.13
C ILE A 39 -14.79 -8.04 -14.50
N VAL A 40 -14.71 -9.31 -14.93
CA VAL A 40 -15.34 -9.76 -16.15
C VAL A 40 -16.59 -10.57 -15.81
N LYS A 41 -17.76 -10.07 -16.22
CA LYS A 41 -19.04 -10.76 -16.04
C LYS A 41 -19.46 -11.43 -17.32
N TYR A 42 -19.85 -12.69 -17.25
CA TYR A 42 -20.41 -13.45 -18.37
C TYR A 42 -21.38 -14.51 -17.88
N GLN A 43 -22.28 -14.96 -18.75
CA GLN A 43 -23.29 -15.95 -18.42
C GLN A 43 -23.22 -17.12 -19.40
N MET A 44 -23.36 -18.32 -18.86
CA MET A 44 -23.42 -19.55 -19.66
C MET A 44 -24.67 -20.34 -19.28
N ASN A 45 -25.30 -20.91 -20.29
CA ASN A 45 -26.52 -21.70 -20.15
C ASN A 45 -26.30 -23.20 -20.19
N GLU A 46 -25.11 -23.67 -20.58
CA GLU A 46 -24.78 -25.08 -20.77
C GLU A 46 -23.41 -25.46 -20.19
N GLU A 47 -23.22 -26.74 -19.88
CA GLU A 47 -21.94 -27.27 -19.46
C GLU A 47 -20.94 -27.22 -20.60
N GLN A 48 -19.89 -26.42 -20.46
CA GLN A 48 -18.89 -26.32 -21.52
C GLN A 48 -17.52 -25.95 -20.93
N LYS A 49 -16.47 -26.35 -21.68
CA LYS A 49 -15.14 -25.79 -21.47
C LYS A 49 -15.03 -24.51 -22.28
N VAL A 50 -14.50 -23.49 -21.67
CA VAL A 50 -14.26 -22.20 -22.30
C VAL A 50 -12.80 -21.82 -22.27
N LYS A 51 -12.41 -21.03 -23.24
CA LYS A 51 -11.16 -20.27 -23.23
C LYS A 51 -11.48 -18.80 -23.04
N CYS A 52 -10.72 -18.14 -22.19
CA CYS A 52 -10.80 -16.73 -21.94
C CYS A 52 -9.48 -16.08 -22.36
N ASP A 53 -9.50 -15.36 -23.48
CA ASP A 53 -8.35 -14.61 -23.98
C ASP A 53 -8.44 -13.16 -23.48
N ILE A 54 -7.45 -12.73 -22.71
CA ILE A 54 -7.40 -11.40 -22.10
C ILE A 54 -6.21 -10.67 -22.70
N GLN A 55 -6.46 -9.50 -23.28
CA GLN A 55 -5.46 -8.63 -23.85
C GLN A 55 -5.61 -7.22 -23.26
N PHE A 56 -4.52 -6.50 -23.12
CA PHE A 56 -4.50 -5.09 -22.75
C PHE A 56 -3.89 -4.25 -23.86
N LEU A 57 -4.29 -2.99 -23.95
CA LEU A 57 -3.74 -2.04 -24.90
C LEU A 57 -2.45 -1.46 -24.33
N ASP A 58 -1.32 -1.69 -24.99
CA ASP A 58 -0.03 -1.13 -24.58
C ASP A 58 0.10 0.37 -24.94
N ASP A 59 1.13 1.02 -24.44
CA ASP A 59 1.41 2.44 -24.69
C ASP A 59 1.69 2.76 -26.17
N LYS A 60 1.86 1.75 -27.01
CA LYS A 60 2.05 1.86 -28.47
C LYS A 60 0.75 1.63 -29.26
N GLY A 61 -0.36 1.47 -28.57
CA GLY A 61 -1.66 1.20 -29.16
C GLY A 61 -1.82 -0.22 -29.74
N LYS A 62 -1.04 -1.20 -29.24
CA LYS A 62 -1.10 -2.59 -29.65
C LYS A 62 -1.74 -3.45 -28.58
N TRP A 63 -2.64 -4.36 -28.95
CA TRP A 63 -3.21 -5.36 -28.06
C TRP A 63 -2.17 -6.45 -27.74
N VAL A 64 -1.86 -6.62 -26.46
CA VAL A 64 -0.87 -7.57 -25.95
C VAL A 64 -1.55 -8.52 -24.96
N PRO A 65 -1.37 -9.84 -25.09
CA PRO A 65 -1.98 -10.79 -24.16
C PRO A 65 -1.40 -10.60 -22.75
N VAL A 66 -2.26 -10.66 -21.75
CA VAL A 66 -1.80 -10.70 -20.35
C VAL A 66 -1.09 -12.02 -20.07
N ARG A 67 -0.19 -12.01 -19.09
CA ARG A 67 0.60 -13.18 -18.75
C ARG A 67 -0.30 -14.37 -18.40
N GLY A 68 -0.13 -15.47 -19.13
CA GLY A 68 -0.91 -16.71 -18.95
C GLY A 68 -2.19 -16.78 -19.77
N SER A 69 -2.56 -15.73 -20.53
CA SER A 69 -3.66 -15.79 -21.51
C SER A 69 -3.27 -16.68 -22.71
N PRO A 70 -4.21 -17.47 -23.25
CA PRO A 70 -5.60 -17.65 -22.81
C PRO A 70 -5.77 -18.62 -21.63
N TYR A 71 -6.68 -18.28 -20.71
CA TYR A 71 -7.05 -19.14 -19.60
C TYR A 71 -8.12 -20.14 -20.00
N SER A 72 -8.09 -21.35 -19.41
CA SER A 72 -9.13 -22.36 -19.63
C SER A 72 -9.94 -22.56 -18.37
N ALA A 73 -11.25 -22.56 -18.48
CA ALA A 73 -12.19 -22.87 -17.41
C ALA A 73 -13.19 -23.93 -17.86
N SER A 74 -13.65 -24.76 -16.92
CA SER A 74 -14.68 -25.76 -17.18
C SER A 74 -15.91 -25.44 -16.33
N PHE A 75 -17.04 -25.31 -16.97
CA PHE A 75 -18.33 -25.15 -16.33
C PHE A 75 -19.06 -26.49 -16.40
N ASN A 76 -19.32 -27.08 -15.24
CA ASN A 76 -20.05 -28.33 -15.12
C ASN A 76 -21.34 -28.05 -14.37
N SER A 77 -22.50 -28.18 -15.03
CA SER A 77 -23.77 -28.24 -14.33
C SER A 77 -23.93 -29.63 -13.74
N LYS A 78 -23.79 -29.77 -12.45
CA LYS A 78 -24.26 -30.98 -11.81
C LYS A 78 -25.76 -30.85 -11.63
N THR A 79 -26.49 -31.94 -11.87
CA THR A 79 -27.94 -32.02 -11.61
C THR A 79 -28.34 -31.30 -10.32
N PRO A 80 -29.45 -30.56 -10.29
CA PRO A 80 -29.81 -29.65 -9.19
C PRO A 80 -29.68 -30.23 -7.77
N ALA A 81 -29.95 -31.53 -7.59
CA ALA A 81 -29.83 -32.21 -6.29
C ALA A 81 -28.37 -32.43 -5.83
N SER A 82 -27.45 -32.70 -6.74
CA SER A 82 -26.02 -32.91 -6.37
C SER A 82 -25.22 -31.60 -6.33
N ALA A 83 -25.61 -30.60 -7.11
CA ALA A 83 -25.00 -29.26 -7.06
C ALA A 83 -25.35 -28.57 -5.74
N ASN A 84 -26.58 -28.64 -5.27
CA ASN A 84 -27.00 -28.10 -3.99
C ASN A 84 -26.24 -28.70 -2.81
N ASN A 85 -25.99 -30.03 -2.82
CA ASN A 85 -25.25 -30.68 -1.75
C ASN A 85 -23.75 -30.35 -1.76
N LEU A 86 -23.12 -30.23 -2.94
CA LEU A 86 -21.71 -29.82 -3.07
C LEU A 86 -21.50 -28.33 -2.73
N THR A 87 -22.41 -27.48 -3.17
CA THR A 87 -22.41 -26.05 -2.83
C THR A 87 -22.65 -25.87 -1.33
N GLY A 88 -23.61 -26.60 -0.76
CA GLY A 88 -23.89 -26.60 0.68
C GLY A 88 -22.69 -27.09 1.50
N THR A 89 -22.01 -28.15 1.08
CA THR A 89 -20.82 -28.67 1.77
C THR A 89 -19.62 -27.75 1.64
N ALA A 90 -19.43 -27.09 0.50
CA ALA A 90 -18.40 -26.07 0.33
C ALA A 90 -18.69 -24.85 1.20
N MET A 91 -19.92 -24.34 1.19
CA MET A 91 -20.34 -23.20 2.02
C MET A 91 -20.22 -23.50 3.52
N THR A 92 -20.59 -24.69 3.98
CA THR A 92 -20.43 -25.10 5.40
C THR A 92 -18.99 -25.06 5.89
N LYS A 93 -18.00 -25.24 5.01
CA LYS A 93 -16.59 -25.13 5.34
C LYS A 93 -16.07 -23.68 5.23
N HIS A 94 -16.54 -22.92 4.23
CA HIS A 94 -16.06 -21.56 3.97
C HIS A 94 -16.62 -20.52 4.93
N ILE A 95 -17.89 -20.63 5.31
CA ILE A 95 -18.54 -19.66 6.19
C ILE A 95 -17.81 -19.50 7.54
N PRO A 96 -17.50 -20.56 8.31
CA PRO A 96 -16.76 -20.42 9.56
C PRO A 96 -15.41 -19.76 9.39
N ALA A 97 -14.66 -20.12 8.34
CA ALA A 97 -13.34 -19.54 8.06
C ALA A 97 -13.43 -18.04 7.72
N SER A 98 -14.47 -17.63 6.98
CA SER A 98 -14.70 -16.22 6.66
C SER A 98 -15.12 -15.43 7.90
N MET A 99 -15.98 -15.97 8.74
CA MET A 99 -16.39 -15.37 10.00
C MET A 99 -15.21 -15.21 10.96
N GLU A 100 -14.31 -16.19 11.02
CA GLU A 100 -13.12 -16.14 11.85
C GLU A 100 -12.13 -15.06 11.36
N ARG A 101 -11.90 -14.94 10.05
CA ARG A 101 -11.06 -13.88 9.49
C ARG A 101 -11.62 -12.48 9.80
N LEU A 102 -12.94 -12.28 9.63
CA LEU A 102 -13.60 -11.04 9.96
C LEU A 102 -13.46 -10.72 11.46
N SER A 103 -13.72 -11.71 12.33
CA SER A 103 -13.57 -11.53 13.79
C SER A 103 -12.14 -11.18 14.19
N THR A 104 -11.14 -11.85 13.59
CA THR A 104 -9.72 -11.58 13.86
C THR A 104 -9.35 -10.16 13.43
N PHE A 105 -9.69 -9.78 12.20
CA PHE A 105 -9.47 -8.42 11.70
C PHE A 105 -10.09 -7.36 12.60
N MET A 106 -11.36 -7.54 13.01
CA MET A 106 -12.07 -6.59 13.88
C MET A 106 -11.39 -6.46 15.25
N LYS A 107 -10.94 -7.58 15.84
CA LYS A 107 -10.26 -7.60 17.14
C LYS A 107 -8.90 -6.91 17.07
N GLU A 108 -8.09 -7.23 16.06
CA GLU A 108 -6.77 -6.62 15.87
C GLU A 108 -6.88 -5.11 15.64
N THR A 109 -7.85 -4.70 14.79
CA THR A 109 -8.09 -3.28 14.52
C THR A 109 -8.62 -2.54 15.75
N LEU A 110 -9.51 -3.16 16.53
CA LEU A 110 -9.99 -2.58 17.78
C LEU A 110 -8.86 -2.41 18.80
N GLN A 111 -8.03 -3.42 18.95
CA GLN A 111 -6.87 -3.38 19.84
C GLN A 111 -5.86 -2.31 19.41
N GLY A 112 -5.66 -2.15 18.09
CA GLY A 112 -4.82 -1.09 17.53
C GLY A 112 -5.38 0.31 17.74
N ALA A 113 -6.71 0.47 17.68
CA ALA A 113 -7.39 1.76 17.85
C ALA A 113 -7.61 2.17 19.31
N GLN A 114 -7.52 1.26 20.27
CA GLN A 114 -7.73 1.58 21.69
C GLN A 114 -6.50 2.26 22.31
N ILE A 115 -6.74 3.34 23.06
CA ILE A 115 -5.69 4.15 23.72
C ILE A 115 -5.27 3.59 25.09
N LYS A 116 -5.98 2.60 25.65
CA LYS A 116 -5.70 2.10 26.99
C LYS A 116 -4.20 1.88 27.20
N ASP A 117 -3.65 2.60 28.18
CA ASP A 117 -2.25 2.54 28.60
C ASP A 117 -1.18 2.93 27.55
N LYS A 118 -1.56 3.64 26.48
CA LYS A 118 -0.62 4.14 25.47
C LYS A 118 -0.28 5.61 25.72
N ASP A 119 1.01 5.93 25.62
CA ASP A 119 1.48 7.30 25.70
C ASP A 119 1.20 8.03 24.37
N LEU A 120 0.21 8.91 24.38
CA LEU A 120 -0.16 9.72 23.21
C LEU A 120 0.83 10.84 22.89
N THR A 121 1.82 11.07 23.76
CA THR A 121 2.91 12.01 23.47
C THR A 121 3.96 11.40 22.54
N ASP A 122 3.99 10.06 22.40
CA ASP A 122 4.83 9.40 21.40
C ASP A 122 4.18 9.48 20.01
N THR A 123 4.86 10.19 19.11
CA THR A 123 4.44 10.37 17.72
C THR A 123 4.20 9.03 16.99
N LYS A 124 4.98 7.98 17.28
CA LYS A 124 4.81 6.66 16.66
C LYS A 124 3.51 6.00 17.10
N VAL A 125 3.19 6.11 18.39
CA VAL A 125 1.94 5.60 18.96
C VAL A 125 0.75 6.35 18.36
N LEU A 126 0.82 7.67 18.28
CA LEU A 126 -0.22 8.51 17.68
C LEU A 126 -0.47 8.14 16.20
N ILE A 127 0.59 7.95 15.42
CA ILE A 127 0.50 7.50 14.02
C ILE A 127 -0.16 6.12 13.93
N SER A 128 0.23 5.17 14.79
CA SER A 128 -0.35 3.83 14.80
C SER A 128 -1.85 3.85 15.08
N ILE A 129 -2.29 4.65 16.05
CA ILE A 129 -3.72 4.80 16.36
C ILE A 129 -4.46 5.46 15.19
N LYS A 130 -3.89 6.53 14.63
CA LYS A 130 -4.44 7.22 13.45
C LYS A 130 -4.62 6.25 12.28
N ASP A 131 -3.60 5.47 11.95
CA ASP A 131 -3.64 4.50 10.85
C ASP A 131 -4.76 3.46 11.08
N ASN A 132 -4.93 2.94 12.30
CA ASN A 132 -6.00 1.99 12.62
C ASN A 132 -7.40 2.62 12.54
N VAL A 133 -7.55 3.88 12.95
CA VAL A 133 -8.80 4.62 12.84
C VAL A 133 -9.16 4.89 11.37
N GLU A 134 -8.19 5.25 10.55
CA GLU A 134 -8.38 5.46 9.12
C GLU A 134 -8.69 4.15 8.39
N LEU A 135 -8.04 3.05 8.78
CA LEU A 135 -8.30 1.71 8.25
C LEU A 135 -9.76 1.30 8.40
N VAL A 136 -10.40 1.57 9.56
CA VAL A 136 -11.82 1.27 9.77
C VAL A 136 -12.71 2.00 8.76
N THR A 137 -12.36 3.23 8.42
CA THR A 137 -13.12 4.02 7.45
C THR A 137 -12.90 3.53 6.03
N ALA A 138 -11.65 3.27 5.66
CA ALA A 138 -11.27 2.80 4.32
C ALA A 138 -11.84 1.40 4.01
N GLU A 139 -11.85 0.52 5.01
CA GLU A 139 -12.30 -0.87 4.86
C GLU A 139 -13.82 -1.06 5.05
N ASN A 140 -14.56 0.01 5.39
CA ASN A 140 -15.97 -0.12 5.73
C ASN A 140 -16.79 -0.84 4.65
N ASP A 141 -16.68 -0.42 3.40
CA ASP A 141 -17.51 -0.95 2.32
C ASP A 141 -17.13 -2.39 1.99
N ARG A 142 -15.84 -2.70 2.04
CA ARG A 142 -15.33 -4.06 1.85
C ARG A 142 -15.83 -5.01 2.96
N ILE A 143 -15.73 -4.58 4.21
CA ILE A 143 -16.17 -5.40 5.36
C ILE A 143 -17.68 -5.59 5.36
N MET A 144 -18.44 -4.52 5.09
CA MET A 144 -19.90 -4.62 4.97
C MET A 144 -20.32 -5.60 3.87
N LEU A 145 -19.70 -5.50 2.68
CA LEU A 145 -19.94 -6.43 1.58
C LEU A 145 -19.64 -7.89 1.99
N GLN A 146 -18.52 -8.12 2.67
CA GLN A 146 -18.16 -9.46 3.14
C GLN A 146 -19.14 -9.99 4.21
N LEU A 147 -19.58 -9.14 5.14
CA LEU A 147 -20.59 -9.50 6.13
C LEU A 147 -21.91 -9.88 5.44
N ASP A 148 -22.37 -9.08 4.49
CA ASP A 148 -23.61 -9.35 3.74
C ASP A 148 -23.51 -10.65 2.93
N GLN A 149 -22.40 -10.90 2.25
CA GLN A 149 -22.16 -12.15 1.50
C GLN A 149 -22.19 -13.39 2.41
N VAL A 150 -21.57 -13.30 3.59
CA VAL A 150 -21.59 -14.40 4.57
C VAL A 150 -22.99 -14.59 5.13
N ASP A 151 -23.71 -13.52 5.44
CA ASP A 151 -25.10 -13.57 5.95
C ASP A 151 -26.05 -14.19 4.92
N GLU A 152 -25.97 -13.76 3.66
CA GLU A 152 -26.78 -14.36 2.58
C GLU A 152 -26.47 -15.84 2.36
N SER A 153 -25.17 -16.21 2.40
CA SER A 153 -24.76 -17.61 2.32
C SER A 153 -25.31 -18.43 3.48
N LEU A 154 -25.31 -17.85 4.69
CA LEU A 154 -25.85 -18.47 5.87
C LEU A 154 -27.39 -18.65 5.79
N LYS A 155 -28.10 -17.65 5.27
CA LYS A 155 -29.55 -17.73 5.00
C LYS A 155 -29.88 -18.83 3.98
N LEU A 156 -29.04 -19.02 2.96
CA LEU A 156 -29.21 -20.11 2.00
C LEU A 156 -29.04 -21.48 2.68
N LEU A 157 -28.00 -21.65 3.53
CA LEU A 157 -27.81 -22.87 4.31
C LEU A 157 -28.96 -23.11 5.30
N GLN A 158 -29.52 -22.06 5.89
CA GLN A 158 -30.64 -22.17 6.79
C GLN A 158 -31.92 -22.70 6.07
N LYS A 159 -32.19 -22.23 4.86
CA LYS A 159 -33.26 -22.76 4.01
C LYS A 159 -33.10 -24.25 3.69
N GLN A 160 -31.86 -24.74 3.67
CA GLN A 160 -31.54 -26.15 3.43
C GLN A 160 -31.40 -26.96 4.74
N SER A 161 -31.66 -26.37 5.88
CA SER A 161 -31.48 -26.97 7.22
C SER A 161 -30.04 -27.41 7.52
N LEU A 162 -29.07 -26.77 6.88
CA LEU A 162 -27.61 -27.05 7.03
C LEU A 162 -26.91 -26.05 7.94
N ALA A 163 -27.52 -24.90 8.24
CA ALA A 163 -26.95 -23.87 9.12
C ALA A 163 -27.13 -24.26 10.59
N LYS A 164 -26.09 -24.00 11.39
CA LYS A 164 -26.12 -24.17 12.84
C LYS A 164 -26.58 -22.88 13.52
N ASP A 165 -27.39 -22.98 14.57
CA ASP A 165 -27.84 -21.82 15.37
C ASP A 165 -26.66 -21.00 15.94
N SER A 166 -25.57 -21.70 16.27
CA SER A 166 -24.34 -21.04 16.72
C SER A 166 -23.75 -20.10 15.67
N GLN A 167 -23.81 -20.46 14.38
CA GLN A 167 -23.31 -19.64 13.28
C GLN A 167 -24.18 -18.40 13.08
N ILE A 168 -25.50 -18.55 13.20
CA ILE A 168 -26.45 -17.42 13.10
C ILE A 168 -26.21 -16.41 14.23
N LYS A 169 -25.99 -16.91 15.45
CA LYS A 169 -25.66 -16.05 16.61
C LYS A 169 -24.32 -15.35 16.43
N GLN A 170 -23.34 -16.09 15.92
CA GLN A 170 -22.00 -15.52 15.64
C GLN A 170 -22.06 -14.45 14.55
N MET A 171 -22.86 -14.62 13.51
CA MET A 171 -23.04 -13.62 12.45
C MET A 171 -23.61 -12.31 12.99
N LYS A 172 -24.68 -12.37 13.80
CA LYS A 172 -25.23 -11.19 14.49
C LYS A 172 -24.16 -10.48 15.31
N LYS A 173 -23.38 -11.25 16.07
CA LYS A 173 -22.31 -10.72 16.89
C LYS A 173 -21.25 -9.98 16.03
N LEU A 174 -20.91 -10.48 14.84
CA LEU A 174 -19.97 -9.81 13.93
C LEU A 174 -20.52 -8.46 13.43
N PHE A 175 -21.79 -8.34 13.11
CA PHE A 175 -22.40 -7.06 12.76
C PHE A 175 -22.36 -6.06 13.92
N ASP A 176 -22.65 -6.54 15.14
CA ASP A 176 -22.59 -5.71 16.35
C ASP A 176 -21.14 -5.27 16.66
N GLU A 177 -20.18 -6.18 16.54
CA GLU A 177 -18.75 -5.91 16.72
C GLU A 177 -18.26 -4.85 15.70
N TRP A 178 -18.64 -4.98 14.41
CA TRP A 178 -18.28 -4.00 13.39
C TRP A 178 -18.89 -2.63 13.66
N THR A 179 -20.17 -2.61 14.04
CA THR A 179 -20.87 -1.36 14.37
C THR A 179 -20.22 -0.67 15.59
N SER A 180 -19.89 -1.44 16.61
CA SER A 180 -19.17 -0.95 17.79
C SER A 180 -17.78 -0.42 17.43
N LEU A 181 -17.02 -1.13 16.61
CA LEU A 181 -15.71 -0.72 16.15
C LEU A 181 -15.76 0.62 15.38
N LYS A 182 -16.73 0.78 14.48
CA LYS A 182 -16.94 2.07 13.78
C LYS A 182 -17.21 3.22 14.74
N LYS A 183 -17.99 2.98 15.80
CA LYS A 183 -18.25 3.98 16.82
C LYS A 183 -16.96 4.33 17.58
N VAL A 184 -16.22 3.33 18.05
CA VAL A 184 -14.93 3.53 18.71
C VAL A 184 -13.95 4.31 17.83
N ALA A 185 -13.82 3.93 16.55
CA ALA A 185 -12.94 4.64 15.61
C ALA A 185 -13.35 6.11 15.43
N LYS A 186 -14.65 6.39 15.34
CA LYS A 186 -15.17 7.77 15.26
C LYS A 186 -14.87 8.59 16.50
N ASP A 187 -15.02 8.00 17.68
CA ASP A 187 -14.74 8.70 18.95
C ASP A 187 -13.23 8.92 19.12
N MET A 188 -12.42 7.91 18.80
CA MET A 188 -10.95 8.02 18.77
C MET A 188 -10.46 9.11 17.81
N LYS A 189 -11.02 9.17 16.60
CA LYS A 189 -10.70 10.22 15.62
C LYS A 189 -10.88 11.62 16.19
N LYS A 190 -11.95 11.84 16.95
CA LYS A 190 -12.20 13.14 17.60
C LYS A 190 -11.17 13.43 18.69
N GLU A 191 -10.82 12.41 19.47
CA GLU A 191 -9.89 12.55 20.60
C GLU A 191 -8.46 12.82 20.13
N ILE A 192 -7.96 12.09 19.10
CA ILE A 192 -6.61 12.28 18.58
C ILE A 192 -6.46 13.47 17.63
N SER A 193 -7.56 14.02 17.07
CA SER A 193 -7.51 15.11 16.08
C SER A 193 -6.69 16.33 16.55
N PRO A 194 -6.86 16.88 17.75
CA PRO A 194 -6.04 18.01 18.22
C PRO A 194 -4.57 17.64 18.41
N LEU A 195 -4.28 16.38 18.80
CA LEU A 195 -2.90 15.89 18.94
C LEU A 195 -2.22 15.75 17.59
N VAL A 196 -2.94 15.23 16.58
CA VAL A 196 -2.46 15.14 15.21
C VAL A 196 -2.13 16.52 14.65
N VAL A 197 -2.98 17.53 14.88
CA VAL A 197 -2.70 18.92 14.46
C VAL A 197 -1.42 19.44 15.14
N THR A 198 -1.28 19.24 16.44
CA THR A 198 -0.11 19.68 17.19
C THR A 198 1.18 19.01 16.68
N GLU A 199 1.17 17.70 16.47
CA GLU A 199 2.32 16.95 15.97
C GLU A 199 2.63 17.32 14.51
N THR A 200 1.62 17.59 13.69
CA THR A 200 1.80 18.11 12.33
C THR A 200 2.53 19.45 12.34
N GLN A 201 2.14 20.38 13.21
CA GLN A 201 2.79 21.68 13.36
C GLN A 201 4.23 21.55 13.86
N LYS A 202 4.49 20.68 14.84
CA LYS A 202 5.84 20.39 15.32
C LYS A 202 6.73 19.85 14.20
N ASN A 203 6.23 18.86 13.44
CA ASN A 203 6.97 18.27 12.32
C ASN A 203 7.25 19.31 11.23
N THR A 204 6.27 20.15 10.87
CA THR A 204 6.45 21.25 9.91
C THR A 204 7.52 22.24 10.37
N SER A 205 7.49 22.63 11.65
CA SER A 205 8.51 23.53 12.21
C SER A 205 9.90 22.89 12.24
N ALA A 206 9.97 21.59 12.51
CA ALA A 206 11.24 20.85 12.50
C ALA A 206 11.82 20.75 11.08
N ILE A 207 10.97 20.53 10.06
CA ILE A 207 11.38 20.53 8.65
C ILE A 207 11.88 21.92 8.25
N GLY A 208 11.19 22.99 8.62
CA GLY A 208 11.65 24.36 8.35
C GLY A 208 13.03 24.67 8.97
N LYS A 209 13.25 24.24 10.22
CA LYS A 209 14.58 24.36 10.84
C LYS A 209 15.63 23.53 10.11
N LEU A 210 15.30 22.33 9.67
CA LEU A 210 16.20 21.47 8.90
C LEU A 210 16.58 22.11 7.56
N GLU A 211 15.67 22.79 6.89
CA GLU A 211 15.95 23.55 5.66
C GLU A 211 16.96 24.68 5.91
N ASP A 212 16.80 25.41 7.00
CA ASP A 212 17.70 26.49 7.35
C ASP A 212 19.08 25.97 7.81
N ASP A 213 19.11 24.86 8.56
CA ASP A 213 20.33 24.17 8.92
C ASP A 213 21.10 23.71 7.68
N LEU A 214 20.42 23.14 6.69
CA LEU A 214 21.01 22.70 5.41
C LEU A 214 21.54 23.86 4.57
N LYS A 215 20.84 25.01 4.53
CA LYS A 215 21.33 26.24 3.85
C LYS A 215 22.60 26.73 4.51
N THR A 216 22.60 26.81 5.84
CA THR A 216 23.76 27.23 6.61
C THR A 216 24.93 26.29 6.40
N TYR A 217 24.68 24.97 6.50
CA TYR A 217 25.67 23.93 6.27
C TYR A 217 26.30 24.01 4.87
N SER A 218 25.48 24.18 3.82
CA SER A 218 25.95 24.34 2.44
C SER A 218 26.83 25.57 2.27
N SER A 219 26.49 26.69 2.95
CA SER A 219 27.34 27.90 2.94
C SER A 219 28.66 27.68 3.67
N ASP A 220 28.64 27.01 4.82
CA ASP A 220 29.84 26.76 5.63
C ASP A 220 30.72 25.69 5.01
N LEU A 221 30.16 24.73 4.28
CA LEU A 221 30.92 23.73 3.55
C LEU A 221 31.94 24.38 2.61
N LYS A 222 31.55 25.46 1.92
CA LYS A 222 32.44 26.19 0.96
C LYS A 222 33.60 26.94 1.64
N LYS A 223 33.56 27.11 2.95
CA LYS A 223 34.64 27.73 3.73
C LYS A 223 35.63 26.72 4.28
N ARG A 224 35.37 25.40 4.10
CA ARG A 224 36.24 24.35 4.65
C ARG A 224 37.55 24.25 3.91
N VAL A 225 38.58 23.73 4.59
CA VAL A 225 39.99 23.71 4.15
C VAL A 225 40.19 22.97 2.83
N PHE A 226 39.40 21.98 2.51
CA PHE A 226 39.49 21.24 1.25
C PHE A 226 39.04 22.03 -0.01
N TYR A 227 38.51 23.23 0.16
CA TYR A 227 38.34 24.19 -0.94
C TYR A 227 39.63 24.98 -1.22
N GLN A 228 40.66 24.78 -0.42
CA GLN A 228 41.97 25.45 -0.59
C GLN A 228 43.00 24.43 -0.98
N TYR A 229 43.75 24.70 -2.06
CA TYR A 229 44.81 23.82 -2.55
C TYR A 229 45.89 23.51 -1.52
N THR A 230 46.14 24.44 -0.60
CA THR A 230 47.13 24.30 0.49
C THR A 230 46.80 23.19 1.48
N CYS A 231 45.57 22.67 1.48
CA CYS A 231 45.16 21.57 2.37
C CYS A 231 45.94 20.26 2.09
N GLY A 232 46.27 19.99 0.83
CA GLY A 232 46.86 18.73 0.39
C GLY A 232 45.84 17.58 0.28
N ALA A 233 46.12 16.60 -0.60
CA ALA A 233 45.15 15.54 -0.96
C ALA A 233 44.75 14.66 0.24
N SER A 234 45.69 14.19 1.03
CA SER A 234 45.40 13.29 2.17
C SER A 234 44.47 13.94 3.20
N GLN A 235 44.70 15.20 3.56
CA GLN A 235 43.87 15.92 4.50
C GLN A 235 42.47 16.23 3.89
N ALA A 236 42.43 16.56 2.59
CA ALA A 236 41.18 16.82 1.89
C ALA A 236 40.30 15.57 1.86
N HIS A 237 40.82 14.40 1.51
CA HIS A 237 40.07 13.15 1.50
C HIS A 237 39.51 12.83 2.89
N SER A 238 40.33 12.91 3.96
CA SER A 238 39.84 12.68 5.32
C SER A 238 38.69 13.63 5.69
N LYS A 239 38.81 14.92 5.32
CA LYS A 239 37.73 15.89 5.61
C LYS A 239 36.46 15.71 4.76
N LEU A 240 36.62 15.23 3.53
CA LEU A 240 35.47 14.88 2.68
C LEU A 240 34.73 13.62 3.17
N ASP A 241 35.44 12.67 3.78
CA ASP A 241 34.84 11.52 4.43
C ASP A 241 34.10 11.93 5.73
N ASP A 242 34.61 12.90 6.51
CA ASP A 242 33.89 13.50 7.64
C ASP A 242 32.56 14.14 7.17
N VAL A 243 32.61 14.90 6.05
CA VAL A 243 31.40 15.51 5.42
C VAL A 243 30.37 14.44 5.01
N PHE A 244 30.82 13.30 4.50
CA PHE A 244 29.92 12.21 4.16
C PHE A 244 29.16 11.67 5.39
N GLY A 245 29.85 11.56 6.53
CA GLY A 245 29.22 11.20 7.81
C GLY A 245 28.18 12.23 8.28
N GLU A 246 28.48 13.54 8.12
CA GLU A 246 27.55 14.62 8.45
C GLU A 246 26.30 14.61 7.54
N ILE A 247 26.48 14.34 6.24
CA ILE A 247 25.39 14.20 5.27
C ILE A 247 24.45 13.05 5.67
N ASN A 248 24.98 11.91 6.07
CA ASN A 248 24.18 10.77 6.51
C ASN A 248 23.29 11.12 7.71
N GLN A 249 23.74 11.96 8.63
CA GLN A 249 22.92 12.45 9.74
C GLN A 249 21.74 13.31 9.26
N PHE A 250 21.96 14.14 8.23
CA PHE A 250 20.86 14.90 7.62
C PHE A 250 19.87 13.97 6.90
N GLU A 251 20.33 12.95 6.20
CA GLU A 251 19.47 11.97 5.53
C GLU A 251 18.60 11.20 6.53
N GLU A 252 19.15 10.84 7.69
CA GLU A 252 18.37 10.20 8.75
C GLU A 252 17.26 11.12 9.26
N LYS A 253 17.57 12.41 9.51
CA LYS A 253 16.54 13.39 9.90
C LYS A 253 15.49 13.57 8.82
N ILE A 254 15.88 13.67 7.53
CA ILE A 254 14.98 13.76 6.39
C ILE A 254 14.06 12.55 6.33
N SER A 255 14.61 11.34 6.49
CA SER A 255 13.83 10.10 6.49
C SER A 255 12.78 10.10 7.60
N ASN A 256 13.17 10.47 8.81
CA ASN A 256 12.28 10.49 9.98
C ASN A 256 11.17 11.54 9.83
N TYR A 257 11.52 12.77 9.47
CA TYR A 257 10.53 13.85 9.28
C TYR A 257 9.65 13.61 8.06
N GLY A 258 10.20 13.04 6.98
CA GLY A 258 9.46 12.67 5.78
C GLY A 258 8.44 11.57 6.03
N TYR A 259 8.80 10.56 6.82
CA TYR A 259 7.85 9.54 7.28
C TYR A 259 6.67 10.17 8.03
N ASN A 260 6.96 11.04 9.00
CA ASN A 260 5.93 11.74 9.76
C ASN A 260 5.07 12.65 8.86
N ALA A 261 5.70 13.41 7.95
CA ALA A 261 5.00 14.29 7.01
C ALA A 261 4.03 13.50 6.13
N LYS A 262 4.44 12.34 5.61
CA LYS A 262 3.58 11.44 4.85
C LYS A 262 2.40 10.95 5.68
N LYS A 263 2.63 10.52 6.93
CA LYS A 263 1.60 10.03 7.84
C LYS A 263 0.61 11.10 8.27
N PHE A 264 1.04 12.36 8.34
CA PHE A 264 0.19 13.50 8.68
C PHE A 264 -0.44 14.18 7.44
N GLY A 265 -0.26 13.64 6.23
CA GLY A 265 -0.92 14.10 5.02
C GLY A 265 -0.23 15.28 4.31
N ASN A 266 1.02 15.58 4.64
CA ASN A 266 1.82 16.66 4.03
C ASN A 266 3.14 16.17 3.43
N PRO A 267 3.12 15.16 2.51
CA PRO A 267 4.34 14.51 2.02
C PRO A 267 5.29 15.47 1.29
N ASP A 268 4.78 16.56 0.71
CA ASP A 268 5.57 17.47 -0.12
C ASP A 268 6.51 18.37 0.69
N LEU A 269 6.27 18.53 1.99
CA LEU A 269 7.10 19.39 2.86
C LEU A 269 8.57 18.97 2.89
N ILE A 270 8.88 17.69 2.66
CA ILE A 270 10.24 17.18 2.71
C ILE A 270 11.01 17.34 1.40
N ASN A 271 10.35 17.72 0.30
CA ASN A 271 10.96 17.78 -1.02
C ASN A 271 12.13 18.79 -1.11
N THR A 272 12.03 19.92 -0.40
CA THR A 272 13.11 20.93 -0.36
C THR A 272 14.35 20.41 0.37
N PRO A 273 14.27 19.89 1.62
CA PRO A 273 15.41 19.26 2.28
C PRO A 273 16.07 18.16 1.48
N VAL A 274 15.29 17.29 0.84
CA VAL A 274 15.81 16.20 -0.02
C VAL A 274 16.69 16.78 -1.14
N LYS A 275 16.18 17.76 -1.90
CA LYS A 275 16.96 18.40 -2.97
C LYS A 275 18.21 19.10 -2.45
N GLN A 276 18.14 19.73 -1.27
CA GLN A 276 19.30 20.41 -0.68
C GLN A 276 20.39 19.40 -0.32
N VAL A 277 20.05 18.26 0.29
CA VAL A 277 21.02 17.22 0.62
C VAL A 277 21.59 16.57 -0.63
N GLU A 278 20.78 16.30 -1.65
CA GLU A 278 21.25 15.77 -2.93
C GLU A 278 22.30 16.69 -3.58
N ASN A 279 22.06 18.01 -3.55
CA ASN A 279 23.03 19.00 -4.05
C ASN A 279 24.34 18.97 -3.24
N ILE A 280 24.26 18.91 -1.91
CA ILE A 280 25.42 18.83 -1.03
C ILE A 280 26.20 17.52 -1.30
N LYS A 281 25.52 16.40 -1.48
CA LYS A 281 26.14 15.11 -1.85
C LYS A 281 26.88 15.20 -3.18
N LEU A 282 26.26 15.81 -4.16
CA LEU A 282 26.87 16.01 -5.49
C LEU A 282 28.10 16.89 -5.39
N GLU A 283 28.04 17.99 -4.62
CA GLU A 283 29.18 18.89 -4.39
C GLU A 283 30.34 18.16 -3.69
N ASN A 284 30.04 17.37 -2.65
CA ASN A 284 31.04 16.55 -1.95
C ASN A 284 31.70 15.52 -2.88
N LYS A 285 30.88 14.83 -3.69
CA LYS A 285 31.37 13.88 -4.70
C LYS A 285 32.28 14.55 -5.72
N ASN A 286 31.88 15.68 -6.26
CA ASN A 286 32.67 16.42 -7.24
C ASN A 286 33.99 16.91 -6.64
N MET A 287 33.98 17.36 -5.40
CA MET A 287 35.18 17.78 -4.69
C MET A 287 36.16 16.59 -4.46
N LYS A 288 35.60 15.40 -4.11
CA LYS A 288 36.41 14.18 -3.97
C LYS A 288 37.09 13.81 -5.30
N MET A 289 36.37 13.82 -6.40
CA MET A 289 36.90 13.58 -7.74
C MET A 289 37.99 14.60 -8.12
N LEU A 290 37.80 15.88 -7.78
CA LEU A 290 38.80 16.91 -8.03
C LEU A 290 40.10 16.61 -7.27
N TRP A 291 40.03 16.24 -6.00
CA TRP A 291 41.21 15.90 -5.22
C TRP A 291 41.93 14.62 -5.69
N GLU A 292 41.18 13.62 -6.16
CA GLU A 292 41.72 12.43 -6.82
C GLU A 292 42.55 12.82 -8.06
N HIS A 293 42.02 13.72 -8.88
CA HIS A 293 42.77 14.22 -10.05
C HIS A 293 44.01 15.03 -9.66
N ILE A 294 43.94 15.87 -8.64
CA ILE A 294 45.09 16.62 -8.12
C ILE A 294 46.18 15.67 -7.66
N GLU A 295 45.84 14.63 -6.91
CA GLU A 295 46.75 13.61 -6.41
C GLU A 295 47.44 12.84 -7.56
N LEU A 296 46.67 12.43 -8.58
CA LEU A 296 47.20 11.79 -9.79
C LEU A 296 48.21 12.70 -10.52
N CYS A 297 47.88 13.98 -10.67
CA CYS A 297 48.84 14.94 -11.29
C CYS A 297 50.10 15.12 -10.45
N GLN A 298 49.96 15.24 -9.12
CA GLN A 298 51.15 15.38 -8.23
C GLN A 298 52.07 14.16 -8.31
N ASN A 299 51.49 12.95 -8.36
CA ASN A 299 52.26 11.71 -8.48
C ASN A 299 52.93 11.53 -9.86
N ALA A 300 52.35 12.11 -10.92
CA ALA A 300 52.92 12.05 -12.26
C ALA A 300 54.13 13.00 -12.47
N PHE A 301 54.30 14.01 -11.63
CA PHE A 301 55.37 15.01 -11.72
C PHE A 301 56.46 14.83 -10.65
N GLN A 302 56.35 13.80 -9.80
CA GLN A 302 57.43 13.33 -8.90
C GLN A 302 58.30 12.29 -9.60
#